data_2edffe6353819baa065f19d3d9913c2e
#
_entry.id   2edffe6353819baa065f19d3d9913c2e
#
_cell.length_a   1.000
_cell.length_b   1.000
_cell.length_c   1.000
_cell.angle_alpha   90.00
_cell.angle_beta   90.00
_cell.angle_gamma   90.00
#
_symmetry.space_group_name_H-M   'P 1'
#
loop_
_entity.id
_entity.type
_entity.pdbx_description
1 polymer ?
#
loop_
_entity_poly.entity_id
_entity_poly.type
_entity_poly.pdbx_seq_one_letter_code
_entity_poly.pdbx_strand_id
1 'polypeptide(L)'
;KAIKTDALLEGLRNSDLYEGQLYRRSIVEGLSVELERQYVAQGRYGAKVKVESNNLPRNRVAILIEVDEGEVAQIKDINIVGNQTFTDEELLRGFELSKGNWLSFITNDNKYAQEKLRGDLETLESFYKNRGYVKFSVDSRVVSVSPDKKSVFITIGVREGEVYKVKETKLAGDLPLSKDNLRNLIFVKPDTVFSQELVTASEEFITNTLGNEGYAFAEVSGVPEILEDEQAVNLTFFVEPGQRTYVRRIEFIGNERTYDVVLRREMRQMEGAWASNALIENSKLRLERLGFFKQVEVETKPVPGISAVSYTHLRAHETPCH
;
A
#
# COMPACT_ATOMS: atom_id res chain seq x y z
N LYS A 1 12.70 21.91 -0.42
CA LYS A 1 11.24 21.97 -0.63
C LYS A 1 10.64 20.62 -0.25
N ALA A 2 9.61 20.62 0.58
CA ALA A 2 8.93 19.41 1.04
C ALA A 2 8.12 18.79 -0.10
N ILE A 3 7.39 19.60 -0.82
CA ILE A 3 6.66 19.19 -2.02
C ILE A 3 7.40 19.74 -3.24
N LYS A 4 7.69 18.87 -4.20
CA LYS A 4 8.32 19.29 -5.47
C LYS A 4 7.37 20.21 -6.22
N THR A 5 7.92 21.24 -6.87
CA THR A 5 7.12 22.22 -7.63
C THR A 5 6.27 21.54 -8.71
N ASP A 6 6.80 20.51 -9.37
CA ASP A 6 6.07 19.77 -10.41
C ASP A 6 4.84 19.04 -9.85
N ALA A 7 4.96 18.44 -8.65
CA ALA A 7 3.84 17.79 -7.97
C ALA A 7 2.76 18.81 -7.52
N LEU A 8 3.18 20.01 -7.08
CA LEU A 8 2.23 21.09 -6.79
C LEU A 8 1.50 21.55 -8.05
N LEU A 9 2.20 21.71 -9.17
CA LEU A 9 1.60 22.09 -10.45
C LEU A 9 0.66 21.02 -10.99
N GLU A 10 0.98 19.74 -10.79
CA GLU A 10 0.11 18.64 -11.16
C GLU A 10 -1.16 18.62 -10.29
N GLY A 11 -1.03 18.81 -8.98
CA GLY A 11 -2.16 18.96 -8.07
C GLY A 11 -3.08 20.13 -8.43
N LEU A 12 -2.50 21.26 -8.84
CA LEU A 12 -3.24 22.41 -9.33
C LEU A 12 -4.00 22.09 -10.63
N ARG A 13 -3.38 21.37 -11.56
CA ARG A 13 -4.04 20.92 -12.80
C ARG A 13 -5.23 20.01 -12.53
N ASN A 14 -5.08 19.07 -11.58
CA ASN A 14 -6.17 18.17 -11.18
C ASN A 14 -7.33 18.91 -10.50
N SER A 15 -7.08 20.12 -10.00
CA SER A 15 -8.08 21.04 -9.44
C SER A 15 -8.61 22.08 -10.46
N ASP A 16 -8.44 21.82 -11.76
CA ASP A 16 -8.82 22.73 -12.86
C ASP A 16 -8.16 24.12 -12.80
N LEU A 17 -6.97 24.22 -12.19
CA LEU A 17 -6.20 25.45 -12.13
C LEU A 17 -4.89 25.34 -12.91
N TYR A 18 -4.89 25.78 -14.16
CA TYR A 18 -3.72 25.81 -15.02
C TYR A 18 -3.79 26.97 -16.04
N GLU A 19 -2.68 27.28 -16.68
CA GLU A 19 -2.60 28.36 -17.65
C GLU A 19 -3.58 28.16 -18.82
N GLY A 20 -4.34 29.20 -19.14
CA GLY A 20 -5.34 29.18 -20.22
C GLY A 20 -6.74 28.77 -19.76
N GLN A 21 -6.95 28.41 -18.51
CA GLN A 21 -8.27 28.10 -17.96
C GLN A 21 -9.06 29.35 -17.56
N LEU A 22 -10.38 29.15 -17.45
CA LEU A 22 -11.27 30.19 -16.97
C LEU A 22 -11.02 30.44 -15.48
N TYR A 23 -10.77 31.71 -15.12
CA TYR A 23 -10.60 32.08 -13.72
C TYR A 23 -11.87 31.84 -12.90
N ARG A 24 -11.77 31.01 -11.87
CA ARG A 24 -12.84 30.73 -10.90
C ARG A 24 -12.40 31.15 -9.52
N ARG A 25 -12.98 32.23 -9.02
CA ARG A 25 -12.62 32.81 -7.71
C ARG A 25 -12.74 31.80 -6.55
N SER A 26 -13.78 30.98 -6.56
CA SER A 26 -14.02 29.96 -5.53
C SER A 26 -12.91 28.90 -5.43
N ILE A 27 -12.32 28.52 -6.57
CA ILE A 27 -11.20 27.58 -6.59
C ILE A 27 -9.94 28.23 -5.98
N VAL A 28 -9.68 29.48 -6.35
CA VAL A 28 -8.50 30.21 -5.88
C VAL A 28 -8.59 30.52 -4.37
N GLU A 29 -9.77 30.87 -3.86
CA GLU A 29 -10.00 31.13 -2.43
C GLU A 29 -9.86 29.84 -1.57
N GLY A 30 -10.24 28.68 -2.09
CA GLY A 30 -10.07 27.39 -1.42
C GLY A 30 -8.65 26.83 -1.47
N LEU A 31 -7.83 27.31 -2.39
CA LEU A 31 -6.51 26.74 -2.68
C LEU A 31 -5.52 26.86 -1.52
N SER A 32 -5.50 28.01 -0.83
CA SER A 32 -4.61 28.22 0.33
C SER A 32 -4.87 27.20 1.42
N VAL A 33 -6.14 26.94 1.74
CA VAL A 33 -6.55 26.01 2.78
C VAL A 33 -6.19 24.57 2.39
N GLU A 34 -6.40 24.18 1.13
CA GLU A 34 -6.08 22.83 0.67
C GLU A 34 -4.57 22.60 0.64
N LEU A 35 -3.78 23.56 0.17
CA LEU A 35 -2.32 23.46 0.20
C LEU A 35 -1.78 23.44 1.64
N GLU A 36 -2.28 24.31 2.53
CA GLU A 36 -1.89 24.27 3.95
C GLU A 36 -2.22 22.91 4.58
N ARG A 37 -3.38 22.30 4.24
CA ARG A 37 -3.76 20.98 4.71
C ARG A 37 -2.77 19.88 4.26
N GLN A 38 -2.27 19.96 3.02
CA GLN A 38 -1.26 19.02 2.51
C GLN A 38 0.08 19.17 3.25
N TYR A 39 0.49 20.40 3.59
CA TYR A 39 1.68 20.63 4.42
C TYR A 39 1.49 20.13 5.86
N VAL A 40 0.32 20.34 6.45
CA VAL A 40 -0.04 19.80 7.77
C VAL A 40 0.01 18.27 7.80
N ALA A 41 -0.47 17.61 6.74
CA ALA A 41 -0.38 16.15 6.62
C ALA A 41 1.07 15.63 6.63
N GLN A 42 2.01 16.44 6.19
CA GLN A 42 3.46 16.19 6.26
C GLN A 42 4.12 16.69 7.56
N GLY A 43 3.33 17.04 8.58
CA GLY A 43 3.82 17.52 9.87
C GLY A 43 4.27 18.98 9.89
N ARG A 44 3.97 19.77 8.87
CA ARG A 44 4.35 21.19 8.77
C ARG A 44 3.22 22.09 9.25
N TYR A 45 2.94 22.07 10.54
CA TYR A 45 1.84 22.82 11.16
C TYR A 45 2.02 24.34 11.12
N GLY A 46 3.24 24.81 10.86
CA GLY A 46 3.57 26.22 10.71
C GLY A 46 3.45 26.75 9.29
N ALA A 47 3.17 25.89 8.31
CA ALA A 47 3.07 26.28 6.92
C ALA A 47 2.01 27.37 6.71
N LYS A 48 2.33 28.30 5.80
CA LYS A 48 1.43 29.40 5.40
C LYS A 48 1.44 29.50 3.89
N VAL A 49 0.26 29.56 3.30
CA VAL A 49 0.08 29.73 1.85
C VAL A 49 -0.69 31.03 1.60
N LYS A 50 -0.07 31.94 0.88
CA LYS A 50 -0.73 33.17 0.40
C LYS A 50 -1.02 33.02 -1.08
N VAL A 51 -2.24 33.32 -1.46
CA VAL A 51 -2.68 33.28 -2.85
C VAL A 51 -3.17 34.68 -3.21
N GLU A 52 -2.51 35.31 -4.18
CA GLU A 52 -2.86 36.63 -4.69
C GLU A 52 -3.29 36.54 -6.15
N SER A 53 -4.34 37.27 -6.51
CA SER A 53 -4.82 37.32 -7.89
C SER A 53 -4.74 38.77 -8.41
N ASN A 54 -4.01 38.97 -9.49
CA ASN A 54 -3.81 40.28 -10.10
C ASN A 54 -4.41 40.35 -11.51
N ASN A 55 -5.24 41.34 -11.76
CA ASN A 55 -5.83 41.53 -13.07
C ASN A 55 -4.78 42.04 -14.08
N LEU A 56 -4.70 41.37 -15.20
CA LEU A 56 -3.81 41.72 -16.32
C LEU A 56 -4.61 42.23 -17.54
N PRO A 57 -3.98 42.98 -18.45
CA PRO A 57 -4.63 43.38 -19.70
C PRO A 57 -5.18 42.18 -20.50
N ARG A 58 -6.21 42.45 -21.32
CA ARG A 58 -6.90 41.45 -22.18
C ARG A 58 -7.64 40.37 -21.39
N ASN A 59 -8.32 40.77 -20.31
CA ASN A 59 -9.18 39.90 -19.49
C ASN A 59 -8.45 38.65 -18.96
N ARG A 60 -7.17 38.82 -18.53
CA ARG A 60 -6.34 37.79 -17.94
C ARG A 60 -6.16 38.07 -16.45
N VAL A 61 -5.94 36.99 -15.68
CA VAL A 61 -5.63 37.06 -14.24
C VAL A 61 -4.33 36.31 -14.01
N ALA A 62 -3.38 36.94 -13.33
CA ALA A 62 -2.21 36.26 -12.79
C ALA A 62 -2.51 35.81 -11.37
N ILE A 63 -2.15 34.58 -11.05
CA ILE A 63 -2.26 34.02 -9.71
C ILE A 63 -0.85 33.80 -9.18
N LEU A 64 -0.52 34.44 -8.07
CA LEU A 64 0.74 34.27 -7.36
C LEU A 64 0.47 33.43 -6.10
N ILE A 65 1.20 32.33 -5.97
CA ILE A 65 1.12 31.45 -4.82
C ILE A 65 2.47 31.49 -4.10
N GLU A 66 2.48 32.09 -2.91
CA GLU A 66 3.64 32.13 -2.03
C GLU A 66 3.47 31.11 -0.92
N VAL A 67 4.47 30.24 -0.75
CA VAL A 67 4.45 29.18 0.24
C VAL A 67 5.62 29.35 1.20
N ASP A 68 5.30 29.58 2.47
CA ASP A 68 6.23 29.40 3.59
C ASP A 68 5.97 28.01 4.20
N GLU A 69 6.87 27.07 3.92
CA GLU A 69 6.69 25.66 4.32
C GLU A 69 6.80 25.45 5.84
N GLY A 70 7.43 26.37 6.57
CA GLY A 70 7.73 26.18 7.98
C GLY A 70 8.64 24.97 8.27
N GLU A 71 8.83 24.66 9.54
CA GLU A 71 9.59 23.50 10.00
C GLU A 71 8.67 22.26 10.15
N VAL A 72 9.23 21.06 10.02
CA VAL A 72 8.51 19.81 10.33
C VAL A 72 8.48 19.64 11.85
N ALA A 73 7.29 19.40 12.40
CA ALA A 73 7.12 19.13 13.82
C ALA A 73 7.75 17.79 14.21
N GLN A 74 8.44 17.79 15.35
CA GLN A 74 9.11 16.62 15.89
C GLN A 74 8.22 15.89 16.89
N ILE A 75 8.21 14.58 16.84
CA ILE A 75 7.52 13.75 17.82
C ILE A 75 8.28 13.78 19.13
N LYS A 76 7.60 14.22 20.17
CA LYS A 76 8.13 14.27 21.54
C LYS A 76 7.70 13.05 22.34
N ASP A 77 6.48 12.59 22.11
CA ASP A 77 5.95 11.42 22.81
C ASP A 77 4.93 10.69 21.97
N ILE A 78 4.95 9.34 22.12
CA ILE A 78 3.93 8.43 21.60
C ILE A 78 3.49 7.60 22.80
N ASN A 79 2.23 7.66 23.14
CA ASN A 79 1.62 6.97 24.27
C ASN A 79 0.48 6.07 23.80
N ILE A 80 0.47 4.82 24.25
CA ILE A 80 -0.61 3.86 23.97
C ILE A 80 -1.41 3.70 25.25
N VAL A 81 -2.72 3.78 25.15
CA VAL A 81 -3.64 3.69 26.31
C VAL A 81 -4.64 2.56 26.06
N GLY A 82 -4.82 1.71 27.06
CA GLY A 82 -5.72 0.54 26.98
C GLY A 82 -5.00 -0.78 26.73
N ASN A 83 -3.70 -0.75 26.47
CA ASN A 83 -2.83 -1.93 26.44
C ASN A 83 -2.60 -2.43 27.88
N GLN A 84 -2.92 -3.68 28.10
CA GLN A 84 -2.74 -4.36 29.39
C GLN A 84 -1.76 -5.53 29.30
N THR A 85 -1.69 -6.16 28.15
CA THR A 85 -0.89 -7.38 27.92
C THR A 85 0.54 -7.05 27.49
N PHE A 86 0.72 -6.03 26.68
CA PHE A 86 2.03 -5.65 26.14
C PHE A 86 2.41 -4.24 26.58
N THR A 87 3.70 -4.02 26.77
CA THR A 87 4.23 -2.70 27.13
C THR A 87 4.29 -1.78 25.91
N ASP A 88 4.21 -0.45 26.14
CA ASP A 88 4.39 0.53 25.08
C ASP A 88 5.68 0.31 24.31
N GLU A 89 6.76 -0.04 25.00
CA GLU A 89 8.07 -0.28 24.39
C GLU A 89 8.05 -1.44 23.40
N GLU A 90 7.34 -2.54 23.72
CA GLU A 90 7.16 -3.68 22.83
C GLU A 90 6.33 -3.32 21.61
N LEU A 91 5.23 -2.57 21.81
CA LEU A 91 4.31 -2.18 20.74
C LEU A 91 4.96 -1.18 19.79
N LEU A 92 5.69 -0.19 20.32
CA LEU A 92 6.34 0.85 19.54
C LEU A 92 7.59 0.36 18.78
N ARG A 93 8.09 -0.84 19.08
CA ARG A 93 9.29 -1.39 18.40
C ARG A 93 9.09 -1.59 16.90
N GLY A 94 7.87 -1.84 16.47
CA GLY A 94 7.50 -2.01 15.06
C GLY A 94 7.14 -0.71 14.33
N PHE A 95 7.15 0.44 15.03
CA PHE A 95 6.74 1.71 14.44
C PHE A 95 7.88 2.33 13.61
N GLU A 96 7.51 2.97 12.52
CA GLU A 96 8.41 3.83 11.74
C GLU A 96 8.63 5.18 12.45
N LEU A 97 7.58 5.67 13.12
CA LEU A 97 7.64 6.88 13.94
C LEU A 97 8.26 6.58 15.31
N SER A 98 9.21 7.39 15.73
CA SER A 98 9.83 7.25 17.04
C SER A 98 9.95 8.58 17.80
N LYS A 99 10.11 8.46 19.11
CA LYS A 99 10.55 9.60 19.93
C LYS A 99 11.95 9.99 19.48
N GLY A 100 12.21 11.29 19.30
CA GLY A 100 13.52 11.77 18.88
C GLY A 100 14.64 11.27 19.81
N ASN A 101 15.63 10.61 19.24
CA ASN A 101 16.87 10.22 19.89
C ASN A 101 18.08 10.89 19.21
N TRP A 102 19.29 10.66 19.68
CA TRP A 102 20.49 11.27 19.11
C TRP A 102 20.79 10.85 17.65
N LEU A 103 20.21 9.74 17.15
CA LEU A 103 20.34 9.28 15.75
C LEU A 103 19.23 9.80 14.84
N SER A 104 18.15 10.37 15.39
CA SER A 104 16.99 10.81 14.62
C SER A 104 17.29 11.91 13.60
N PHE A 105 18.42 12.63 13.75
CA PHE A 105 18.88 13.57 12.74
C PHE A 105 19.33 12.90 11.44
N ILE A 106 19.67 11.60 11.47
CA ILE A 106 20.04 10.79 10.30
C ILE A 106 18.81 10.05 9.77
N THR A 107 18.05 9.39 10.64
CA THR A 107 16.94 8.50 10.28
C THR A 107 15.66 9.26 9.93
N ASN A 108 15.50 10.51 10.44
CA ASN A 108 14.29 11.33 10.31
C ASN A 108 13.00 10.62 10.82
N ASP A 109 13.14 9.63 11.68
CA ASP A 109 12.05 8.86 12.27
C ASP A 109 11.22 9.65 13.30
N ASN A 110 11.78 10.73 13.83
CA ASN A 110 11.10 11.66 14.74
C ASN A 110 10.28 12.75 14.04
N LYS A 111 10.25 12.76 12.70
CA LYS A 111 9.44 13.72 11.95
C LYS A 111 8.03 13.17 11.76
N TYR A 112 7.05 13.91 12.25
CA TYR A 112 5.67 13.52 12.09
C TYR A 112 5.24 13.57 10.61
N ALA A 113 4.56 12.50 10.18
CA ALA A 113 3.82 12.45 8.92
C ALA A 113 2.57 11.58 9.12
N GLN A 114 1.44 12.04 8.61
CA GLN A 114 0.16 11.35 8.78
C GLN A 114 0.16 9.95 8.17
N GLU A 115 0.80 9.78 7.01
CA GLU A 115 0.92 8.49 6.34
C GLU A 115 1.74 7.47 7.14
N LYS A 116 2.82 7.92 7.78
CA LYS A 116 3.63 7.07 8.67
C LYS A 116 2.82 6.60 9.87
N LEU A 117 2.09 7.53 10.51
CA LEU A 117 1.22 7.16 11.63
C LEU A 117 0.16 6.15 11.22
N ARG A 118 -0.39 6.27 10.02
CA ARG A 118 -1.34 5.30 9.48
C ARG A 118 -0.70 3.92 9.33
N GLY A 119 0.49 3.83 8.72
CA GLY A 119 1.24 2.58 8.60
C GLY A 119 1.59 1.96 9.96
N ASP A 120 1.95 2.80 10.93
CA ASP A 120 2.25 2.36 12.30
C ASP A 120 1.00 1.77 12.99
N LEU A 121 -0.18 2.37 12.77
CA LEU A 121 -1.44 1.82 13.29
C LEU A 121 -1.80 0.47 12.64
N GLU A 122 -1.55 0.32 11.35
CA GLU A 122 -1.72 -0.95 10.64
C GLU A 122 -0.73 -2.02 11.17
N THR A 123 0.49 -1.62 11.49
CA THR A 123 1.50 -2.48 12.13
C THR A 123 1.07 -2.90 13.53
N LEU A 124 0.52 -1.97 14.31
CA LEU A 124 -0.02 -2.26 15.64
C LEU A 124 -1.19 -3.24 15.58
N GLU A 125 -2.11 -3.04 14.65
CA GLU A 125 -3.24 -3.94 14.43
C GLU A 125 -2.76 -5.35 14.04
N SER A 126 -1.80 -5.44 13.13
CA SER A 126 -1.17 -6.70 12.71
C SER A 126 -0.45 -7.40 13.87
N PHE A 127 0.24 -6.64 14.73
CA PHE A 127 0.92 -7.19 15.91
C PHE A 127 -0.04 -7.93 16.82
N TYR A 128 -1.21 -7.34 17.11
CA TYR A 128 -2.23 -7.96 17.95
C TYR A 128 -2.96 -9.12 17.26
N LYS A 129 -3.39 -8.92 16.01
CA LYS A 129 -4.09 -9.97 15.25
C LYS A 129 -3.25 -11.21 15.00
N ASN A 130 -1.92 -11.06 14.87
CA ASN A 130 -1.00 -12.18 14.73
C ASN A 130 -0.79 -12.96 16.05
N ARG A 131 -1.29 -12.42 17.17
CA ARG A 131 -1.23 -13.03 18.51
C ARG A 131 -2.58 -13.47 19.03
N GLY A 132 -3.58 -13.56 18.15
CA GLY A 132 -4.92 -14.07 18.47
C GLY A 132 -5.94 -13.03 18.89
N TYR A 133 -5.58 -11.76 18.98
CA TYR A 133 -6.50 -10.69 19.36
C TYR A 133 -7.37 -10.26 18.18
N VAL A 134 -8.27 -11.14 17.75
CA VAL A 134 -9.09 -10.95 16.52
C VAL A 134 -9.97 -9.69 16.62
N LYS A 135 -10.41 -9.35 17.84
CA LYS A 135 -11.26 -8.18 18.12
C LYS A 135 -10.48 -6.93 18.52
N PHE A 136 -9.16 -6.93 18.33
CA PHE A 136 -8.36 -5.72 18.54
C PHE A 136 -8.89 -4.56 17.72
N SER A 137 -8.98 -3.39 18.34
CA SER A 137 -9.37 -2.16 17.67
C SER A 137 -8.61 -0.97 18.21
N VAL A 138 -8.33 -0.01 17.31
CA VAL A 138 -7.87 1.33 17.68
C VAL A 138 -9.11 2.21 17.85
N ASP A 139 -9.45 2.52 19.09
CA ASP A 139 -10.67 3.26 19.44
C ASP A 139 -10.50 4.78 19.26
N SER A 140 -9.30 5.29 19.47
CA SER A 140 -9.00 6.72 19.33
C SER A 140 -7.57 6.98 18.89
N ARG A 141 -7.40 8.09 18.20
CA ARG A 141 -6.13 8.59 17.71
C ARG A 141 -6.10 10.12 17.91
N VAL A 142 -5.33 10.58 18.86
CA VAL A 142 -5.21 12.01 19.17
C VAL A 142 -3.80 12.49 18.87
N VAL A 143 -3.69 13.48 18.00
CA VAL A 143 -2.42 14.13 17.68
C VAL A 143 -2.50 15.56 18.20
N SER A 144 -1.73 15.86 19.22
CA SER A 144 -1.66 17.19 19.86
C SER A 144 -0.39 17.90 19.42
N VAL A 145 -0.53 19.18 19.07
CA VAL A 145 0.58 20.01 18.61
C VAL A 145 0.85 21.09 19.63
N SER A 146 2.14 21.32 19.95
CA SER A 146 2.56 22.39 20.84
C SER A 146 2.19 23.78 20.29
N PRO A 147 2.04 24.81 21.14
CA PRO A 147 1.68 26.15 20.68
C PRO A 147 2.69 26.79 19.70
N ASP A 148 3.96 26.40 19.77
CA ASP A 148 5.03 26.82 18.85
C ASP A 148 5.03 26.05 17.52
N LYS A 149 4.12 25.06 17.38
CA LYS A 149 3.96 24.20 16.20
C LYS A 149 5.18 23.36 15.82
N LYS A 150 6.12 23.17 16.76
CA LYS A 150 7.37 22.42 16.53
C LYS A 150 7.37 21.03 17.15
N SER A 151 6.44 20.73 18.04
CA SER A 151 6.37 19.45 18.76
C SER A 151 5.00 18.80 18.62
N VAL A 152 5.02 17.48 18.48
CA VAL A 152 3.83 16.62 18.36
C VAL A 152 3.83 15.58 19.46
N PHE A 153 2.66 15.36 20.05
CA PHE A 153 2.36 14.31 21.01
C PHE A 153 1.26 13.44 20.44
N ILE A 154 1.47 12.14 20.40
CA ILE A 154 0.53 11.18 19.83
C ILE A 154 -0.01 10.31 20.97
N THR A 155 -1.33 10.20 21.07
CA THR A 155 -1.98 9.27 21.99
C THR A 155 -2.90 8.34 21.19
N ILE A 156 -2.67 7.04 21.34
CA ILE A 156 -3.39 5.97 20.65
C ILE A 156 -4.18 5.21 21.71
N GLY A 157 -5.51 5.28 21.65
CA GLY A 157 -6.38 4.49 22.51
C GLY A 157 -6.72 3.17 21.84
N VAL A 158 -6.45 2.06 22.52
CA VAL A 158 -6.66 0.70 22.00
C VAL A 158 -7.57 -0.09 22.90
N ARG A 159 -8.22 -1.10 22.30
CA ARG A 159 -8.94 -2.16 22.98
C ARG A 159 -8.39 -3.50 22.50
N GLU A 160 -7.75 -4.24 23.42
CA GLU A 160 -7.07 -5.49 23.06
C GLU A 160 -8.06 -6.61 22.72
N GLY A 161 -9.11 -6.76 23.53
CA GLY A 161 -10.00 -7.93 23.46
C GLY A 161 -9.37 -9.19 24.05
N GLU A 162 -9.94 -10.33 23.71
CA GLU A 162 -9.50 -11.66 24.18
C GLU A 162 -8.68 -12.37 23.10
N VAL A 163 -7.89 -13.38 23.52
CA VAL A 163 -7.13 -14.24 22.62
C VAL A 163 -8.02 -15.36 22.09
N TYR A 164 -8.09 -15.49 20.79
CA TYR A 164 -8.87 -16.52 20.09
C TYR A 164 -7.96 -17.60 19.51
N LYS A 165 -8.44 -18.86 19.57
CA LYS A 165 -7.82 -20.00 18.91
C LYS A 165 -8.62 -20.42 17.68
N VAL A 166 -7.94 -21.01 16.72
CA VAL A 166 -8.59 -21.59 15.53
C VAL A 166 -9.21 -22.92 15.92
N LYS A 167 -10.53 -23.07 15.75
CA LYS A 167 -11.27 -24.32 16.01
C LYS A 167 -11.28 -25.21 14.79
N GLU A 168 -11.63 -24.67 13.64
CA GLU A 168 -11.74 -25.41 12.39
C GLU A 168 -11.29 -24.56 11.19
N THR A 169 -10.72 -25.22 10.17
CA THR A 169 -10.40 -24.61 8.87
C THR A 169 -11.18 -25.33 7.77
N LYS A 170 -11.89 -24.57 6.93
CA LYS A 170 -12.70 -25.07 5.82
C LYS A 170 -12.24 -24.47 4.48
N LEU A 171 -12.43 -25.24 3.41
CA LEU A 171 -12.32 -24.76 2.04
C LEU A 171 -13.70 -24.79 1.41
N ALA A 172 -14.10 -23.68 0.79
CA ALA A 172 -15.35 -23.50 0.08
C ALA A 172 -15.14 -22.81 -1.27
N GLY A 173 -16.17 -22.78 -2.10
CA GLY A 173 -16.11 -22.20 -3.44
C GLY A 173 -15.83 -23.25 -4.51
N ASP A 174 -15.29 -22.79 -5.65
CA ASP A 174 -14.92 -23.66 -6.77
C ASP A 174 -13.46 -24.11 -6.62
N LEU A 175 -13.26 -25.43 -6.54
CA LEU A 175 -11.95 -26.02 -6.26
C LEU A 175 -11.43 -26.74 -7.51
N PRO A 176 -10.66 -26.07 -8.38
CA PRO A 176 -10.14 -26.67 -9.62
C PRO A 176 -9.03 -27.68 -9.37
N LEU A 177 -8.43 -27.67 -8.17
CA LEU A 177 -7.45 -28.64 -7.71
C LEU A 177 -8.09 -29.56 -6.65
N SER A 178 -7.45 -30.71 -6.37
CA SER A 178 -7.93 -31.60 -5.33
C SER A 178 -7.98 -30.90 -3.97
N LYS A 179 -9.04 -31.17 -3.20
CA LYS A 179 -9.25 -30.56 -1.88
C LYS A 179 -8.06 -30.81 -0.93
N ASP A 180 -7.44 -31.99 -1.03
CA ASP A 180 -6.30 -32.35 -0.19
C ASP A 180 -5.05 -31.53 -0.56
N ASN A 181 -4.82 -31.30 -1.86
CA ASN A 181 -3.73 -30.43 -2.30
C ASN A 181 -3.89 -29.00 -1.76
N LEU A 182 -5.08 -28.42 -1.90
CA LEU A 182 -5.37 -27.08 -1.40
C LEU A 182 -5.29 -26.99 0.13
N ARG A 183 -5.78 -28.02 0.84
CA ARG A 183 -5.72 -28.08 2.31
C ARG A 183 -4.28 -28.08 2.82
N ASN A 184 -3.35 -28.72 2.12
CA ASN A 184 -1.92 -28.72 2.48
C ASN A 184 -1.25 -27.34 2.35
N LEU A 185 -1.87 -26.38 1.65
CA LEU A 185 -1.40 -25.03 1.48
C LEU A 185 -1.89 -24.08 2.60
N ILE A 186 -2.75 -24.55 3.48
CA ILE A 186 -3.25 -23.78 4.62
C ILE A 186 -2.27 -23.91 5.78
N PHE A 187 -1.66 -22.80 6.17
CA PHE A 187 -0.69 -22.74 7.28
C PHE A 187 -1.37 -22.69 8.65
N VAL A 188 -2.61 -22.22 8.68
CA VAL A 188 -3.41 -22.13 9.90
C VAL A 188 -3.91 -23.53 10.29
N LYS A 189 -3.59 -23.96 11.53
CA LYS A 189 -3.96 -25.29 12.04
C LYS A 189 -5.00 -25.16 13.16
N PRO A 190 -5.92 -26.13 13.27
CA PRO A 190 -6.79 -26.23 14.45
C PRO A 190 -6.00 -26.26 15.76
N ASP A 191 -6.61 -25.76 16.83
CA ASP A 191 -6.08 -25.66 18.20
C ASP A 191 -4.87 -24.71 18.36
N THR A 192 -4.43 -24.01 17.30
CA THR A 192 -3.41 -22.97 17.41
C THR A 192 -4.04 -21.59 17.65
N VAL A 193 -3.24 -20.68 18.20
CA VAL A 193 -3.64 -19.27 18.33
C VAL A 193 -3.86 -18.69 16.93
N PHE A 194 -4.92 -17.93 16.76
CA PHE A 194 -5.20 -17.24 15.49
C PHE A 194 -4.06 -16.29 15.11
N SER A 195 -3.71 -16.28 13.84
CA SER A 195 -2.73 -15.34 13.27
C SER A 195 -3.21 -14.88 11.90
N GLN A 196 -3.42 -13.57 11.78
CA GLN A 196 -3.79 -12.95 10.51
C GLN A 196 -2.72 -13.16 9.43
N GLU A 197 -1.45 -13.11 9.83
CA GLU A 197 -0.31 -13.36 8.94
C GLU A 197 -0.37 -14.76 8.31
N LEU A 198 -0.69 -15.79 9.10
CA LEU A 198 -0.82 -17.15 8.58
C LEU A 198 -2.06 -17.31 7.67
N VAL A 199 -3.13 -16.55 7.94
CA VAL A 199 -4.31 -16.52 7.05
C VAL A 199 -3.91 -15.93 5.71
N THR A 200 -3.34 -14.73 5.70
CA THR A 200 -2.89 -14.04 4.48
C THR A 200 -1.85 -14.85 3.72
N ALA A 201 -0.88 -15.45 4.40
CA ALA A 201 0.11 -16.32 3.76
C ALA A 201 -0.55 -17.56 3.10
N SER A 202 -1.61 -18.12 3.71
CA SER A 202 -2.36 -19.24 3.12
C SER A 202 -3.14 -18.79 1.88
N GLU A 203 -3.79 -17.62 1.95
CA GLU A 203 -4.50 -17.02 0.81
C GLU A 203 -3.55 -16.80 -0.38
N GLU A 204 -2.41 -16.16 -0.14
CA GLU A 204 -1.40 -15.89 -1.16
C GLU A 204 -0.83 -17.18 -1.77
N PHE A 205 -0.57 -18.19 -0.93
CA PHE A 205 0.01 -19.42 -1.39
C PHE A 205 -0.97 -20.25 -2.25
N ILE A 206 -2.24 -20.28 -1.87
CA ILE A 206 -3.32 -20.91 -2.67
C ILE A 206 -3.49 -20.14 -3.99
N THR A 207 -3.59 -18.80 -3.94
CA THR A 207 -3.73 -17.94 -5.13
C THR A 207 -2.57 -18.13 -6.10
N ASN A 208 -1.33 -18.15 -5.60
CA ASN A 208 -0.15 -18.39 -6.43
C ASN A 208 -0.13 -19.78 -7.04
N THR A 209 -0.55 -20.80 -6.30
CA THR A 209 -0.64 -22.17 -6.81
C THR A 209 -1.66 -22.26 -7.93
N LEU A 210 -2.83 -21.66 -7.76
CA LEU A 210 -3.86 -21.57 -8.79
C LEU A 210 -3.36 -20.77 -10.01
N GLY A 211 -2.66 -19.67 -9.79
CA GLY A 211 -2.04 -18.85 -10.83
C GLY A 211 -1.00 -19.61 -11.65
N ASN A 212 -0.30 -20.56 -11.06
CA ASN A 212 0.64 -21.45 -11.77
C ASN A 212 -0.06 -22.50 -12.67
N GLU A 213 -1.30 -22.82 -12.34
CA GLU A 213 -2.14 -23.75 -13.11
C GLU A 213 -3.00 -23.05 -14.18
N GLY A 214 -2.78 -21.76 -14.40
CA GLY A 214 -3.47 -20.96 -15.42
C GLY A 214 -4.61 -20.09 -14.89
N TYR A 215 -4.94 -20.15 -13.62
CA TYR A 215 -5.97 -19.31 -13.01
C TYR A 215 -5.38 -17.95 -12.57
N ALA A 216 -4.94 -17.16 -13.55
CA ALA A 216 -4.17 -15.92 -13.32
C ALA A 216 -4.91 -14.85 -12.51
N PHE A 217 -6.23 -14.92 -12.44
CA PHE A 217 -7.10 -13.99 -11.72
C PHE A 217 -7.86 -14.69 -10.58
N ALA A 218 -7.28 -15.76 -10.03
CA ALA A 218 -7.86 -16.43 -8.87
C ALA A 218 -7.86 -15.51 -7.66
N GLU A 219 -8.97 -15.49 -6.94
CA GLU A 219 -9.12 -14.79 -5.67
C GLU A 219 -9.37 -15.81 -4.56
N VAL A 220 -8.68 -15.65 -3.44
CA VAL A 220 -8.84 -16.48 -2.26
C VAL A 220 -8.98 -15.57 -1.04
N SER A 221 -10.01 -15.79 -0.24
CA SER A 221 -10.26 -15.00 0.96
C SER A 221 -10.56 -15.89 2.16
N GLY A 222 -9.83 -15.71 3.25
CA GLY A 222 -10.03 -16.37 4.53
C GLY A 222 -10.98 -15.58 5.41
N VAL A 223 -12.19 -16.06 5.59
CA VAL A 223 -13.23 -15.40 6.38
C VAL A 223 -13.32 -16.02 7.76
N PRO A 224 -12.98 -15.28 8.83
CA PRO A 224 -13.13 -15.75 10.21
C PRO A 224 -14.57 -15.61 10.69
N GLU A 225 -15.11 -16.68 11.26
CA GLU A 225 -16.35 -16.68 12.04
C GLU A 225 -16.00 -16.78 13.52
N ILE A 226 -16.32 -15.73 14.28
CA ILE A 226 -15.94 -15.62 15.69
C ILE A 226 -16.98 -16.32 16.56
N LEU A 227 -16.54 -17.29 17.35
CA LEU A 227 -17.33 -17.99 18.36
C LEU A 227 -16.98 -17.42 19.74
N GLU A 228 -17.76 -16.42 20.19
CA GLU A 228 -17.46 -15.67 21.42
C GLU A 228 -17.45 -16.55 22.67
N ASP A 229 -18.46 -17.40 22.80
CA ASP A 229 -18.63 -18.28 23.97
C ASP A 229 -17.47 -19.29 24.16
N GLU A 230 -16.79 -19.61 23.06
CA GLU A 230 -15.69 -20.58 23.05
C GLU A 230 -14.30 -19.92 22.92
N GLN A 231 -14.23 -18.61 22.79
CA GLN A 231 -12.99 -17.87 22.43
C GLN A 231 -12.26 -18.52 21.25
N ALA A 232 -13.02 -18.90 20.24
CA ALA A 232 -12.53 -19.63 19.06
C ALA A 232 -12.95 -18.97 17.76
N VAL A 233 -12.25 -19.34 16.68
CA VAL A 233 -12.54 -18.87 15.32
C VAL A 233 -12.66 -20.08 14.41
N ASN A 234 -13.77 -20.19 13.67
CA ASN A 234 -13.85 -21.01 12.47
C ASN A 234 -13.33 -20.19 11.29
N LEU A 235 -12.43 -20.76 10.51
CA LEU A 235 -11.85 -20.07 9.36
C LEU A 235 -12.27 -20.76 8.06
N THR A 236 -12.94 -20.05 7.17
CA THR A 236 -13.33 -20.58 5.87
C THR A 236 -12.58 -19.84 4.76
N PHE A 237 -11.79 -20.59 4.00
CA PHE A 237 -11.13 -20.08 2.79
C PHE A 237 -12.06 -20.26 1.59
N PHE A 238 -12.57 -19.15 1.08
CA PHE A 238 -13.36 -19.12 -0.14
C PHE A 238 -12.42 -19.00 -1.34
N VAL A 239 -12.57 -19.91 -2.28
CA VAL A 239 -11.74 -19.98 -3.49
C VAL A 239 -12.59 -19.64 -4.70
N GLU A 240 -12.23 -18.58 -5.40
CA GLU A 240 -12.84 -18.14 -6.64
C GLU A 240 -11.76 -18.14 -7.74
N PRO A 241 -11.55 -19.28 -8.43
CA PRO A 241 -10.45 -19.42 -9.39
C PRO A 241 -10.66 -18.58 -10.65
N GLY A 242 -11.90 -18.24 -10.96
CA GLY A 242 -12.23 -17.64 -12.25
C GLY A 242 -12.00 -18.60 -13.40
N GLN A 243 -11.78 -18.05 -14.60
CA GLN A 243 -11.50 -18.86 -15.79
C GLN A 243 -10.01 -19.08 -15.98
N ARG A 244 -9.66 -20.27 -16.47
CA ARG A 244 -8.30 -20.60 -16.85
C ARG A 244 -7.88 -19.73 -18.05
N THR A 245 -6.75 -19.04 -17.93
CA THR A 245 -6.33 -17.96 -18.81
C THR A 245 -5.03 -18.32 -19.52
N TYR A 246 -4.95 -18.07 -20.82
CA TYR A 246 -3.69 -18.15 -21.56
C TYR A 246 -3.16 -16.77 -21.94
N VAL A 247 -1.84 -16.65 -22.03
CA VAL A 247 -1.16 -15.40 -22.43
C VAL A 247 -1.23 -15.27 -23.95
N ARG A 248 -2.02 -14.32 -24.44
CA ARG A 248 -2.14 -14.06 -25.87
C ARG A 248 -0.89 -13.40 -26.43
N ARG A 249 -0.40 -12.38 -25.73
CA ARG A 249 0.73 -11.57 -26.18
C ARG A 249 1.52 -11.01 -25.01
N ILE A 250 2.82 -10.91 -25.21
CA ILE A 250 3.75 -10.26 -24.28
C ILE A 250 4.25 -8.97 -24.93
N GLU A 251 3.96 -7.85 -24.30
CA GLU A 251 4.37 -6.52 -24.79
C GLU A 251 5.44 -5.94 -23.87
N PHE A 252 6.50 -5.42 -24.47
CA PHE A 252 7.57 -4.71 -23.77
C PHE A 252 7.39 -3.20 -23.96
N ILE A 253 7.50 -2.43 -22.90
CA ILE A 253 7.31 -0.98 -22.89
C ILE A 253 8.51 -0.35 -22.17
N GLY A 254 9.11 0.69 -22.78
CA GLY A 254 10.22 1.43 -22.19
C GLY A 254 11.62 0.90 -22.54
N ASN A 255 11.70 -0.06 -23.44
CA ASN A 255 12.97 -0.57 -23.99
C ASN A 255 13.42 0.25 -25.22
N GLU A 256 13.85 1.49 -25.01
CA GLU A 256 14.22 2.40 -26.11
C GLU A 256 15.51 1.99 -26.84
N ARG A 257 16.45 1.36 -26.15
CA ARG A 257 17.77 0.95 -26.67
C ARG A 257 17.91 -0.55 -26.83
N THR A 258 17.20 -1.31 -26.01
CA THR A 258 17.30 -2.78 -26.02
C THR A 258 16.32 -3.37 -27.02
N TYR A 259 16.82 -4.15 -27.98
CA TYR A 259 15.97 -4.81 -28.96
C TYR A 259 15.03 -5.84 -28.31
N ASP A 260 13.78 -5.89 -28.76
CA ASP A 260 12.72 -6.80 -28.30
C ASP A 260 13.15 -8.28 -28.30
N VAL A 261 13.93 -8.70 -29.32
CA VAL A 261 14.45 -10.06 -29.43
C VAL A 261 15.35 -10.46 -28.23
N VAL A 262 16.06 -9.50 -27.64
CA VAL A 262 16.93 -9.77 -26.47
C VAL A 262 16.05 -10.05 -25.25
N LEU A 263 14.99 -9.28 -25.07
CA LEU A 263 14.02 -9.45 -23.97
C LEU A 263 13.27 -10.77 -24.11
N ARG A 264 12.76 -11.07 -25.31
CA ARG A 264 12.01 -12.30 -25.60
C ARG A 264 12.82 -13.57 -25.31
N ARG A 265 14.13 -13.55 -25.54
CA ARG A 265 15.02 -14.69 -25.26
C ARG A 265 15.07 -15.03 -23.75
N GLU A 266 14.91 -14.04 -22.89
CA GLU A 266 14.92 -14.24 -21.44
C GLU A 266 13.56 -14.68 -20.87
N MET A 267 12.49 -14.59 -21.66
CA MET A 267 11.15 -14.99 -21.23
C MET A 267 11.06 -16.50 -20.98
N ARG A 268 10.37 -16.86 -19.91
CA ARG A 268 9.99 -18.23 -19.57
C ARG A 268 8.50 -18.47 -19.80
N GLN A 269 7.68 -17.44 -19.53
CA GLN A 269 6.29 -17.45 -19.96
C GLN A 269 6.25 -17.27 -21.48
N MET A 270 5.55 -18.17 -22.16
CA MET A 270 5.38 -18.13 -23.63
C MET A 270 4.01 -17.58 -24.01
N GLU A 271 3.94 -16.91 -25.14
CA GLU A 271 2.67 -16.57 -25.80
C GLU A 271 1.95 -17.86 -26.24
N GLY A 272 0.64 -17.89 -26.12
CA GLY A 272 -0.18 -19.07 -26.42
C GLY A 272 -0.19 -20.16 -25.36
N ALA A 273 0.65 -20.06 -24.32
CA ALA A 273 0.64 -20.98 -23.18
C ALA A 273 -0.29 -20.49 -22.07
N TRP A 274 -0.71 -21.40 -21.19
CA TRP A 274 -1.41 -21.03 -19.97
C TRP A 274 -0.55 -20.06 -19.15
N ALA A 275 -1.18 -19.07 -18.55
CA ALA A 275 -0.52 -18.15 -17.66
C ALA A 275 0.06 -18.92 -16.45
N SER A 276 1.27 -18.57 -16.03
CA SER A 276 1.89 -19.12 -14.83
C SER A 276 2.63 -18.01 -14.09
N ASN A 277 2.20 -17.74 -12.86
CA ASN A 277 2.82 -16.72 -12.02
C ASN A 277 4.33 -16.99 -11.83
N ALA A 278 4.71 -18.25 -11.63
CA ALA A 278 6.11 -18.65 -11.49
C ALA A 278 6.92 -18.41 -12.77
N LEU A 279 6.37 -18.67 -13.96
CA LEU A 279 7.06 -18.43 -15.23
C LEU A 279 7.17 -16.93 -15.53
N ILE A 280 6.14 -16.15 -15.18
CA ILE A 280 6.12 -14.70 -15.33
C ILE A 280 7.19 -14.08 -14.41
N GLU A 281 7.22 -14.45 -13.12
CA GLU A 281 8.19 -13.93 -12.15
C GLU A 281 9.63 -14.36 -12.51
N ASN A 282 9.85 -15.61 -12.95
CA ASN A 282 11.13 -16.05 -13.47
C ASN A 282 11.58 -15.23 -14.68
N SER A 283 10.64 -14.84 -15.55
CA SER A 283 10.96 -13.99 -16.70
C SER A 283 11.42 -12.60 -16.23
N LYS A 284 10.72 -12.01 -15.28
CA LYS A 284 11.08 -10.72 -14.67
C LYS A 284 12.48 -10.77 -14.05
N LEU A 285 12.74 -11.76 -13.18
CA LEU A 285 14.05 -11.92 -12.53
C LEU A 285 15.20 -12.08 -13.53
N ARG A 286 14.96 -12.76 -14.65
CA ARG A 286 15.96 -12.91 -15.71
C ARG A 286 16.24 -11.59 -16.42
N LEU A 287 15.21 -10.80 -16.72
CA LEU A 287 15.36 -9.48 -17.31
C LEU A 287 16.11 -8.53 -16.37
N GLU A 288 15.81 -8.54 -15.08
CA GLU A 288 16.51 -7.74 -14.07
C GLU A 288 18.01 -8.11 -13.99
N ARG A 289 18.33 -9.40 -14.08
CA ARG A 289 19.73 -9.90 -14.06
C ARG A 289 20.56 -9.47 -15.26
N LEU A 290 19.95 -9.02 -16.36
CA LEU A 290 20.70 -8.46 -17.49
C LEU A 290 21.43 -7.16 -17.11
N GLY A 291 20.99 -6.46 -16.08
CA GLY A 291 21.56 -5.18 -15.63
C GLY A 291 21.30 -4.00 -16.56
N PHE A 292 20.47 -4.21 -17.60
CA PHE A 292 20.10 -3.14 -18.54
C PHE A 292 18.99 -2.24 -18.01
N PHE A 293 18.23 -2.71 -17.03
CA PHE A 293 17.05 -2.06 -16.47
C PHE A 293 17.23 -1.75 -14.99
N LYS A 294 16.77 -0.57 -14.57
CA LYS A 294 16.68 -0.19 -13.16
C LYS A 294 15.59 -0.97 -12.44
N GLN A 295 14.50 -1.20 -13.15
CA GLN A 295 13.30 -1.85 -12.63
C GLN A 295 12.55 -2.48 -13.79
N VAL A 296 12.03 -3.69 -13.55
CA VAL A 296 11.14 -4.40 -14.47
C VAL A 296 9.81 -4.62 -13.74
N GLU A 297 8.75 -4.06 -14.28
CA GLU A 297 7.39 -4.27 -13.80
C GLU A 297 6.66 -5.20 -14.76
N VAL A 298 5.91 -6.15 -14.21
CA VAL A 298 5.09 -7.07 -14.99
C VAL A 298 3.64 -6.91 -14.58
N GLU A 299 2.79 -6.66 -15.54
CA GLU A 299 1.36 -6.51 -15.34
C GLU A 299 0.61 -7.46 -16.28
N THR A 300 -0.24 -8.31 -15.72
CA THR A 300 -1.13 -9.19 -16.49
C THR A 300 -2.54 -8.61 -16.47
N LYS A 301 -3.06 -8.27 -17.65
CA LYS A 301 -4.39 -7.68 -17.80
C LYS A 301 -5.33 -8.61 -18.56
N PRO A 302 -6.59 -8.76 -18.12
CA PRO A 302 -7.59 -9.46 -18.90
C PRO A 302 -7.88 -8.71 -20.21
N VAL A 303 -8.16 -9.45 -21.27
CA VAL A 303 -8.59 -8.86 -22.55
C VAL A 303 -10.07 -8.46 -22.43
N PRO A 304 -10.42 -7.19 -22.68
CA PRO A 304 -11.81 -6.76 -22.62
C PRO A 304 -12.70 -7.61 -23.55
N GLY A 305 -13.79 -8.18 -22.98
CA GLY A 305 -14.75 -9.01 -23.72
C GLY A 305 -14.37 -10.48 -23.95
N ILE A 306 -13.20 -10.92 -23.48
CA ILE A 306 -12.76 -12.33 -23.59
C ILE A 306 -12.17 -12.77 -22.25
N SER A 307 -12.92 -13.54 -21.49
CA SER A 307 -12.60 -13.87 -20.10
C SER A 307 -11.45 -14.88 -19.89
N ALA A 308 -11.07 -15.64 -20.95
CA ALA A 308 -10.03 -16.67 -20.86
C ALA A 308 -8.68 -16.24 -21.47
N VAL A 309 -8.46 -14.95 -21.69
CA VAL A 309 -7.29 -14.40 -22.39
C VAL A 309 -6.71 -13.22 -21.63
N SER A 310 -5.39 -13.18 -21.51
CA SER A 310 -4.68 -12.05 -20.93
C SER A 310 -3.60 -11.49 -21.85
N TYR A 311 -3.29 -10.21 -21.64
CA TYR A 311 -2.05 -9.56 -22.10
C TYR A 311 -1.09 -9.45 -20.93
N THR A 312 0.17 -9.79 -21.17
CA THR A 312 1.24 -9.52 -20.20
C THR A 312 2.05 -8.34 -20.69
N HIS A 313 1.99 -7.23 -19.96
CA HIS A 313 2.79 -6.04 -20.22
C HIS A 313 4.02 -6.07 -19.31
N LEU A 314 5.20 -5.98 -19.92
CA LEU A 314 6.46 -5.78 -19.21
C LEU A 314 6.92 -4.34 -19.43
N ARG A 315 6.91 -3.55 -18.36
CA ARG A 315 7.46 -2.19 -18.39
C ARG A 315 8.88 -2.22 -17.85
N ALA A 316 9.84 -1.94 -18.72
CA ALA A 316 11.26 -1.97 -18.42
C ALA A 316 11.84 -0.55 -18.46
N HIS A 317 12.26 -0.04 -17.31
CA HIS A 317 12.93 1.27 -17.21
C HIS A 317 14.44 1.10 -17.40
N GLU A 318 14.96 1.49 -18.56
CA GLU A 318 16.37 1.36 -18.89
C GLU A 318 17.26 2.20 -17.96
N THR A 319 18.43 1.65 -17.63
CA THR A 319 19.46 2.36 -16.86
C THR A 319 20.12 3.37 -17.78
N PRO A 320 20.20 4.68 -17.47
CA PRO A 320 20.98 5.62 -18.24
C PRO A 320 22.45 5.18 -18.21
N CYS A 321 23.03 4.92 -19.36
CA CYS A 321 24.47 4.76 -19.47
C CYS A 321 25.12 6.13 -19.21
N HIS A 322 26.00 6.21 -18.21
CA HIS A 322 26.93 7.31 -18.03
C HIS A 322 28.16 7.11 -18.93
#